data_fc346f873246f99a14ec91b48b8b7810
#
_entry.id   fc346f873246f99a14ec91b48b8b7810
#
_cell.length_a   1.000
_cell.length_b   1.000
_cell.length_c   1.000
_cell.angle_alpha   90.00
_cell.angle_beta   90.00
_cell.angle_gamma   90.00
#
_symmetry.space_group_name_H-M   'P 1'
#
loop_
_entity.id
_entity.type
_entity.pdbx_description
1 polymer ?
#
loop_
_entity_poly.entity_id
_entity_poly.type
_entity_poly.pdbx_seq_one_letter_code
_entity_poly.pdbx_strand_id
1 'polypeptide(L)'
;MKIKHILFFVKSILIYSLLFCKSYMDSPYSCYKIEGIAGPEDFVYLEEGIFLVTSHNRRDLESLGEIYSYNPKTNQVQMIPRINEPENFSFRPHGIDYRKPYLYVILHGNTMDTKWHSVAIYEFKNNVLILKKNFQHELIVSPNDLITLSENEFYITNDMKHRASYFELFKTLFLGINYGSIAYCNMEKQFCQIVSDELGFPNSLAIVDRKLFVSTTLENKIYEFRIDKDNPAILTSKKEVAEIAGADNIIYYNEKLYITSHPSIMKFMQHSSNAEKYSPSLAYEIDPNTYKTVPIFEDSGKKISAASVIIKLNKELFIGQVFNPYLLRCTMG
;
A
#
# COMPACT_ATOMS: atom_id res chain seq x y z
N MET A 1 29.85 7.78 -33.69
CA MET A 1 28.45 8.23 -33.99
C MET A 1 27.40 7.85 -32.92
N LYS A 2 27.62 6.88 -32.01
CA LYS A 2 26.64 6.39 -31.02
C LYS A 2 26.51 7.24 -29.72
N ILE A 3 27.59 7.94 -29.31
CA ILE A 3 27.56 8.72 -28.04
C ILE A 3 26.76 10.02 -28.18
N LYS A 4 26.78 10.67 -29.36
CA LYS A 4 25.99 11.90 -29.59
C LYS A 4 24.48 11.67 -29.56
N HIS A 5 23.98 10.51 -29.90
CA HIS A 5 22.56 10.16 -29.88
C HIS A 5 22.07 9.89 -28.46
N ILE A 6 22.91 9.29 -27.61
CA ILE A 6 22.59 9.05 -26.17
C ILE A 6 22.54 10.39 -25.42
N LEU A 7 23.48 11.31 -25.68
CA LEU A 7 23.45 12.65 -25.07
C LEU A 7 22.25 13.50 -25.55
N PHE A 8 21.81 13.33 -26.77
CA PHE A 8 20.63 14.02 -27.31
C PHE A 8 19.35 13.47 -26.66
N PHE A 9 19.24 12.14 -26.48
CA PHE A 9 18.11 11.50 -25.82
C PHE A 9 18.03 11.88 -24.33
N VAL A 10 19.15 11.88 -23.60
CA VAL A 10 19.21 12.31 -22.19
C VAL A 10 18.88 13.78 -22.05
N LYS A 11 19.35 14.66 -22.95
CA LYS A 11 18.96 16.09 -22.96
C LYS A 11 17.47 16.29 -23.28
N SER A 12 16.90 15.51 -24.20
CA SER A 12 15.46 15.57 -24.51
C SER A 12 14.60 15.14 -23.33
N ILE A 13 14.98 14.07 -22.61
CA ILE A 13 14.29 13.62 -21.39
C ILE A 13 14.41 14.67 -20.28
N LEU A 14 15.58 15.29 -20.09
CA LEU A 14 15.77 16.39 -19.13
C LEU A 14 14.95 17.63 -19.49
N ILE A 15 14.84 17.98 -20.77
CA ILE A 15 14.02 19.13 -21.23
C ILE A 15 12.53 18.83 -21.09
N TYR A 16 12.08 17.58 -21.35
CA TYR A 16 10.70 17.17 -21.11
C TYR A 16 10.33 17.21 -19.61
N SER A 17 11.25 16.81 -18.73
CA SER A 17 11.04 16.87 -17.27
C SER A 17 11.04 18.31 -16.71
N LEU A 18 11.67 19.25 -17.38
CA LEU A 18 11.69 20.68 -17.01
C LEU A 18 10.46 21.46 -17.49
N LEU A 19 9.76 20.98 -18.53
CA LEU A 19 8.59 21.66 -19.10
C LEU A 19 7.28 21.34 -18.39
N PHE A 20 7.23 20.34 -17.51
CA PHE A 20 6.05 20.00 -16.70
C PHE A 20 6.39 20.01 -15.20
N CYS A 21 6.83 21.16 -14.69
CA CYS A 21 6.79 21.40 -13.25
C CYS A 21 5.32 21.58 -12.84
N LYS A 22 4.57 20.48 -12.71
CA LYS A 22 3.21 20.50 -12.18
C LYS A 22 3.30 21.09 -10.77
N SER A 23 2.73 22.28 -10.58
CA SER A 23 2.56 22.84 -9.24
C SER A 23 1.41 22.10 -8.57
N TYR A 24 1.67 21.53 -7.41
CA TYR A 24 0.64 20.92 -6.58
C TYR A 24 0.07 22.00 -5.66
N MET A 25 -1.26 22.13 -5.63
CA MET A 25 -1.96 23.04 -4.73
C MET A 25 -2.26 22.34 -3.42
N ASP A 26 -1.85 22.97 -2.31
CA ASP A 26 -2.15 22.40 -1.00
C ASP A 26 -3.64 22.56 -0.69
N SER A 27 -4.33 21.46 -0.41
CA SER A 27 -5.74 21.47 0.01
C SER A 27 -5.96 22.39 1.20
N PRO A 28 -7.06 23.17 1.25
CA PRO A 28 -7.32 24.17 2.28
C PRO A 28 -7.78 23.58 3.62
N TYR A 29 -7.43 22.31 3.87
CA TYR A 29 -7.83 21.61 5.08
C TYR A 29 -6.96 21.99 6.27
N SER A 30 -7.59 22.09 7.44
CA SER A 30 -6.90 22.19 8.72
C SER A 30 -6.38 20.80 9.10
N CYS A 31 -5.08 20.65 9.16
CA CYS A 31 -4.44 19.37 9.43
C CYS A 31 -3.52 19.45 10.64
N TYR A 32 -3.43 18.34 11.40
CA TYR A 32 -2.43 18.16 12.43
C TYR A 32 -1.85 16.75 12.41
N LYS A 33 -0.64 16.63 12.93
CA LYS A 33 0.10 15.38 12.97
C LYS A 33 -0.26 14.59 14.23
N ILE A 34 -0.41 13.30 14.07
CA ILE A 34 -0.51 12.31 15.14
C ILE A 34 0.83 11.62 15.19
N GLU A 35 1.68 12.10 16.11
CA GLU A 35 3.09 11.72 16.20
C GLU A 35 3.28 10.34 16.87
N GLY A 36 4.48 9.75 16.71
CA GLY A 36 4.91 8.56 17.45
C GLY A 36 4.69 7.23 16.73
N ILE A 37 4.24 7.24 15.48
CA ILE A 37 4.06 6.04 14.64
C ILE A 37 5.03 6.14 13.47
N ALA A 38 6.14 5.43 13.50
CA ALA A 38 7.17 5.49 12.46
C ALA A 38 6.69 4.82 11.17
N GLY A 39 6.67 5.56 10.05
CA GLY A 39 6.26 5.04 8.75
C GLY A 39 4.90 4.31 8.81
N PRO A 40 3.80 5.01 9.20
CA PRO A 40 2.46 4.44 9.26
C PRO A 40 1.93 4.24 7.84
N GLU A 41 2.37 3.18 7.21
CA GLU A 41 2.20 2.97 5.78
C GLU A 41 0.82 2.42 5.43
N ASP A 42 0.27 1.56 6.30
CA ASP A 42 -1.05 1.00 6.10
C ASP A 42 -1.84 0.93 7.41
N PHE A 43 -3.17 0.96 7.31
CA PHE A 43 -4.05 0.83 8.44
C PHE A 43 -5.40 0.22 8.08
N VAL A 44 -6.04 -0.37 9.07
CA VAL A 44 -7.44 -0.78 9.03
C VAL A 44 -8.25 0.00 10.07
N TYR A 45 -9.48 0.38 9.72
CA TYR A 45 -10.41 1.03 10.64
C TYR A 45 -11.44 0.02 11.10
N LEU A 46 -11.48 -0.22 12.41
CA LEU A 46 -12.33 -1.24 13.03
C LEU A 46 -13.73 -0.70 13.34
N GLU A 47 -14.71 -1.60 13.44
CA GLU A 47 -16.08 -1.29 13.82
C GLU A 47 -16.18 -0.61 15.21
N GLU A 48 -15.23 -0.91 16.10
CA GLU A 48 -15.08 -0.29 17.41
C GLU A 48 -14.68 1.19 17.36
N GLY A 49 -14.35 1.69 16.16
CA GLY A 49 -14.00 3.09 15.92
C GLY A 49 -12.55 3.44 16.22
N ILE A 50 -11.65 2.46 16.12
CA ILE A 50 -10.20 2.62 16.26
C ILE A 50 -9.47 2.19 14.99
N PHE A 51 -8.28 2.72 14.77
CA PHE A 51 -7.37 2.24 13.75
C PHE A 51 -6.40 1.22 14.35
N LEU A 52 -6.06 0.17 13.58
CA LEU A 52 -4.81 -0.55 13.74
C LEU A 52 -3.89 -0.13 12.60
N VAL A 53 -2.66 0.25 12.93
CA VAL A 53 -1.71 0.91 12.02
C VAL A 53 -0.41 0.16 12.02
N THR A 54 0.10 -0.19 10.84
CA THR A 54 1.46 -0.70 10.71
C THR A 54 2.48 0.42 10.94
N SER A 55 3.56 0.09 11.59
CA SER A 55 4.63 1.04 11.88
C SER A 55 5.98 0.40 11.60
N HIS A 56 6.76 0.99 10.71
CA HIS A 56 8.12 0.54 10.41
C HIS A 56 8.96 1.70 9.87
N ASN A 57 10.15 1.93 10.45
CA ASN A 57 11.09 2.91 9.93
C ASN A 57 11.78 2.38 8.67
N ARG A 58 11.19 2.61 7.50
CA ARG A 58 11.70 2.11 6.21
C ARG A 58 13.00 2.77 5.73
N ARG A 59 13.47 3.83 6.40
CA ARG A 59 14.81 4.40 6.15
C ARG A 59 15.91 3.66 6.90
N ASP A 60 15.57 2.89 7.93
CA ASP A 60 16.46 2.02 8.68
C ASP A 60 16.10 0.55 8.41
N LEU A 61 16.84 -0.09 7.53
CA LEU A 61 16.58 -1.45 7.09
C LEU A 61 16.77 -2.51 8.18
N GLU A 62 17.49 -2.17 9.25
CA GLU A 62 17.73 -3.06 10.39
C GLU A 62 16.65 -2.92 11.48
N SER A 63 15.83 -1.86 11.42
CA SER A 63 14.78 -1.63 12.40
C SER A 63 13.69 -2.71 12.31
N LEU A 64 13.08 -2.99 13.45
CA LEU A 64 11.84 -3.74 13.55
C LEU A 64 10.65 -2.76 13.61
N GLY A 65 9.49 -3.26 13.25
CA GLY A 65 8.27 -2.49 13.28
C GLY A 65 7.32 -2.93 14.40
N GLU A 66 6.18 -2.24 14.47
CA GLU A 66 5.16 -2.45 15.48
C GLU A 66 3.75 -2.33 14.86
N ILE A 67 2.73 -2.71 15.62
CA ILE A 67 1.35 -2.34 15.37
C ILE A 67 0.91 -1.35 16.46
N TYR A 68 0.32 -0.24 16.03
CA TYR A 68 -0.28 0.73 16.92
C TYR A 68 -1.80 0.74 16.78
N SER A 69 -2.51 1.03 17.87
CA SER A 69 -3.87 1.50 17.78
C SER A 69 -3.91 3.02 17.87
N TYR A 70 -4.82 3.61 17.12
CA TYR A 70 -5.15 5.02 17.24
C TYR A 70 -6.67 5.19 17.40
N ASN A 71 -7.07 5.89 18.44
CA ASN A 71 -8.47 6.20 18.70
C ASN A 71 -8.75 7.68 18.34
N PRO A 72 -9.49 7.96 17.25
CA PRO A 72 -9.76 9.33 16.81
C PRO A 72 -10.65 10.14 17.75
N LYS A 73 -11.41 9.48 18.63
CA LYS A 73 -12.28 10.17 19.62
C LYS A 73 -11.50 10.70 20.81
N THR A 74 -10.50 9.95 21.28
CA THR A 74 -9.66 10.32 22.42
C THR A 74 -8.30 10.88 22.00
N ASN A 75 -7.97 10.79 20.73
CA ASN A 75 -6.67 11.13 20.14
C ASN A 75 -5.49 10.35 20.77
N GLN A 76 -5.75 9.14 21.28
CA GLN A 76 -4.76 8.29 21.91
C GLN A 76 -4.11 7.37 20.89
N VAL A 77 -2.78 7.30 20.94
CA VAL A 77 -1.93 6.33 20.23
C VAL A 77 -1.37 5.36 21.25
N GLN A 78 -1.46 4.07 20.97
CA GLN A 78 -0.93 3.02 21.84
C GLN A 78 -0.29 1.91 21.01
N MET A 79 0.91 1.51 21.35
CA MET A 79 1.52 0.29 20.82
C MET A 79 0.76 -0.93 21.32
N ILE A 80 0.43 -1.84 20.42
CA ILE A 80 -0.30 -3.07 20.76
C ILE A 80 0.71 -4.18 21.07
N PRO A 81 0.67 -4.74 22.30
CA PRO A 81 1.52 -5.87 22.65
C PRO A 81 1.27 -7.08 21.73
N ARG A 82 2.34 -7.74 21.31
CA ARG A 82 2.29 -8.99 20.57
C ARG A 82 2.81 -10.13 21.45
N ILE A 83 2.13 -11.26 21.44
CA ILE A 83 2.52 -12.45 22.22
C ILE A 83 2.46 -13.72 21.38
N ASN A 84 3.06 -14.79 21.87
CA ASN A 84 3.18 -16.09 21.22
C ASN A 84 4.03 -16.06 19.94
N GLU A 85 4.86 -15.05 19.78
CA GLU A 85 5.83 -15.01 18.69
C GLU A 85 7.03 -15.92 19.01
N PRO A 86 7.63 -16.59 18.00
CA PRO A 86 8.89 -17.32 18.20
C PRO A 86 10.00 -16.40 18.69
N GLU A 87 10.99 -16.96 19.36
CA GLU A 87 12.21 -16.24 19.70
C GLU A 87 12.87 -15.66 18.44
N ASN A 88 13.33 -14.41 18.50
CA ASN A 88 13.92 -13.66 17.37
C ASN A 88 12.99 -13.47 16.16
N PHE A 89 11.69 -13.36 16.39
CA PHE A 89 10.71 -13.09 15.34
C PHE A 89 10.95 -11.72 14.70
N SER A 90 11.28 -11.72 13.41
CA SER A 90 11.54 -10.49 12.66
C SER A 90 10.25 -9.82 12.23
N PHE A 91 9.77 -8.85 12.98
CA PHE A 91 8.54 -8.15 12.70
C PHE A 91 8.79 -6.86 11.91
N ARG A 92 8.61 -6.93 10.58
CA ARG A 92 8.70 -5.78 9.66
C ARG A 92 7.39 -5.68 8.87
N PRO A 93 6.35 -5.08 9.46
CA PRO A 93 5.01 -5.06 8.89
C PRO A 93 4.94 -4.17 7.64
N HIS A 94 4.05 -4.55 6.71
CA HIS A 94 3.68 -3.80 5.52
C HIS A 94 2.14 -3.73 5.43
N GLY A 95 1.53 -4.25 4.36
CA GLY A 95 0.09 -4.29 4.20
C GLY A 95 -0.61 -5.10 5.29
N ILE A 96 -1.79 -4.66 5.70
CA ILE A 96 -2.63 -5.36 6.69
C ILE A 96 -4.08 -5.42 6.27
N ASP A 97 -4.76 -6.49 6.68
CA ASP A 97 -6.21 -6.59 6.59
C ASP A 97 -6.79 -7.16 7.89
N TYR A 98 -8.02 -6.80 8.19
CA TYR A 98 -8.69 -7.25 9.41
C TYR A 98 -10.02 -7.93 9.11
N ARG A 99 -10.07 -9.21 9.44
CA ARG A 99 -11.31 -10.00 9.48
C ARG A 99 -11.54 -10.52 10.88
N LYS A 100 -12.44 -9.88 11.59
CA LYS A 100 -12.72 -10.16 13.02
C LYS A 100 -12.81 -11.65 13.34
N PRO A 101 -12.06 -12.15 14.33
CA PRO A 101 -11.19 -11.38 15.22
C PRO A 101 -9.72 -11.31 14.78
N TYR A 102 -9.38 -11.62 13.52
CA TYR A 102 -8.00 -11.81 13.07
C TYR A 102 -7.46 -10.61 12.29
N LEU A 103 -6.25 -10.19 12.65
CA LEU A 103 -5.41 -9.27 11.89
C LEU A 103 -4.39 -10.07 11.06
N TYR A 104 -4.36 -9.82 9.77
CA TYR A 104 -3.41 -10.38 8.82
C TYR A 104 -2.37 -9.33 8.52
N VAL A 105 -1.09 -9.69 8.67
CA VAL A 105 0.03 -8.75 8.53
C VAL A 105 1.05 -9.34 7.57
N ILE A 106 1.34 -8.65 6.49
CA ILE A 106 2.49 -8.97 5.65
C ILE A 106 3.76 -8.64 6.42
N LEU A 107 4.65 -9.60 6.54
CA LEU A 107 5.96 -9.43 7.13
C LEU A 107 7.05 -9.57 6.08
N HIS A 108 7.84 -8.54 5.95
CA HIS A 108 9.05 -8.61 5.15
C HIS A 108 10.18 -9.28 5.94
N GLY A 109 10.84 -10.25 5.30
CA GLY A 109 12.09 -10.79 5.79
C GLY A 109 13.26 -9.80 5.63
N ASN A 110 14.48 -10.29 5.74
CA ASN A 110 15.65 -9.50 5.41
C ASN A 110 15.58 -9.08 3.94
N THR A 111 15.95 -7.83 3.64
CA THR A 111 15.76 -7.15 2.34
C THR A 111 16.32 -7.91 1.12
N MET A 112 17.23 -8.86 1.33
CA MET A 112 17.91 -9.61 0.27
C MET A 112 17.47 -11.07 0.16
N ASP A 113 16.56 -11.54 1.03
CA ASP A 113 16.11 -12.94 1.04
C ASP A 113 14.59 -13.04 0.89
N THR A 114 14.14 -13.38 -0.32
CA THR A 114 12.73 -13.57 -0.67
C THR A 114 12.08 -14.77 0.03
N LYS A 115 12.86 -15.71 0.58
CA LYS A 115 12.34 -16.91 1.26
C LYS A 115 11.63 -16.62 2.59
N TRP A 116 11.76 -15.41 3.11
CA TRP A 116 11.30 -15.05 4.45
C TRP A 116 10.09 -14.13 4.48
N HIS A 117 9.49 -13.83 3.34
CA HIS A 117 8.20 -13.13 3.34
C HIS A 117 7.11 -14.04 3.86
N SER A 118 6.24 -13.49 4.69
CA SER A 118 5.14 -14.25 5.30
C SER A 118 3.92 -13.38 5.53
N VAL A 119 2.81 -14.04 5.79
CA VAL A 119 1.60 -13.42 6.34
C VAL A 119 1.44 -13.96 7.77
N ALA A 120 1.58 -13.09 8.75
CA ALA A 120 1.33 -13.39 10.15
C ALA A 120 -0.14 -13.14 10.49
N ILE A 121 -0.78 -14.10 11.13
CA ILE A 121 -2.17 -14.04 11.52
C ILE A 121 -2.25 -13.94 13.04
N TYR A 122 -2.78 -12.82 13.53
CA TYR A 122 -2.96 -12.56 14.94
C TYR A 122 -4.45 -12.52 15.30
N GLU A 123 -4.83 -13.16 16.38
CA GLU A 123 -6.10 -12.86 17.02
C GLU A 123 -5.98 -11.54 17.81
N PHE A 124 -6.79 -10.55 17.46
CA PHE A 124 -6.87 -9.29 18.21
C PHE A 124 -7.92 -9.39 19.32
N LYS A 125 -7.46 -9.41 20.55
CA LYS A 125 -8.32 -9.58 21.71
C LYS A 125 -7.79 -8.79 22.92
N ASN A 126 -8.66 -8.05 23.60
CA ASN A 126 -8.31 -7.28 24.79
C ASN A 126 -7.10 -6.35 24.58
N ASN A 127 -7.02 -5.71 23.41
CA ASN A 127 -5.91 -4.85 23.01
C ASN A 127 -4.54 -5.54 22.99
N VAL A 128 -4.52 -6.83 22.66
CA VAL A 128 -3.31 -7.66 22.49
C VAL A 128 -3.43 -8.43 21.17
N LEU A 129 -2.35 -8.57 20.45
CA LEU A 129 -2.20 -9.40 19.26
C LEU A 129 -1.57 -10.74 19.65
N ILE A 130 -2.30 -11.83 19.47
CA ILE A 130 -1.89 -13.20 19.82
C ILE A 130 -1.58 -13.94 18.54
N LEU A 131 -0.30 -14.22 18.27
CA LEU A 131 0.07 -14.94 17.05
C LEU A 131 -0.56 -16.32 17.02
N LYS A 132 -1.28 -16.62 15.93
CA LYS A 132 -1.91 -17.93 15.65
C LYS A 132 -1.18 -18.71 14.58
N LYS A 133 -0.71 -18.02 13.54
CA LYS A 133 -0.07 -18.65 12.40
C LYS A 133 0.89 -17.65 11.73
N ASN A 134 1.97 -18.18 11.20
CA ASN A 134 2.84 -17.44 10.27
C ASN A 134 2.90 -18.26 8.98
N PHE A 135 2.22 -17.79 7.93
CA PHE A 135 2.07 -18.48 6.66
C PHE A 135 3.15 -18.04 5.67
N GLN A 136 3.84 -19.01 5.09
CA GLN A 136 4.86 -18.80 4.06
C GLN A 136 4.55 -19.65 2.84
N HIS A 137 4.80 -19.12 1.66
CA HIS A 137 4.66 -19.87 0.41
C HIS A 137 5.61 -19.30 -0.65
N GLU A 138 6.11 -20.13 -1.56
CA GLU A 138 7.06 -19.77 -2.60
C GLU A 138 6.54 -18.70 -3.59
N LEU A 139 5.21 -18.54 -3.71
CA LEU A 139 4.58 -17.50 -4.52
C LEU A 139 4.36 -16.18 -3.79
N ILE A 140 4.77 -16.05 -2.53
CA ILE A 140 4.83 -14.79 -1.79
C ILE A 140 6.25 -14.25 -1.90
N VAL A 141 6.54 -13.58 -3.02
CA VAL A 141 7.92 -13.24 -3.43
C VAL A 141 8.31 -11.79 -3.18
N SER A 142 7.38 -10.87 -3.32
CA SER A 142 7.55 -9.44 -3.06
C SER A 142 6.20 -8.84 -2.65
N PRO A 143 5.64 -9.29 -1.51
CA PRO A 143 4.29 -8.93 -1.12
C PRO A 143 4.23 -7.45 -0.74
N ASN A 144 3.16 -6.77 -1.19
CA ASN A 144 2.88 -5.38 -0.84
C ASN A 144 1.62 -5.29 0.03
N ASP A 145 0.49 -5.78 -0.46
CA ASP A 145 -0.78 -5.72 0.24
C ASP A 145 -1.57 -7.04 0.10
N LEU A 146 -2.53 -7.26 1.00
CA LEU A 146 -3.40 -8.41 1.00
C LEU A 146 -4.85 -8.05 1.35
N ILE A 147 -5.80 -8.84 0.85
CA ILE A 147 -7.22 -8.75 1.23
C ILE A 147 -7.79 -10.14 1.49
N THR A 148 -8.45 -10.33 2.62
CA THR A 148 -9.01 -11.61 3.04
C THR A 148 -10.35 -11.90 2.38
N LEU A 149 -10.53 -13.13 1.92
CA LEU A 149 -11.80 -13.68 1.42
C LEU A 149 -12.55 -14.44 2.52
N SER A 150 -11.80 -15.19 3.31
CA SER A 150 -12.28 -15.95 4.46
C SER A 150 -11.19 -15.98 5.54
N GLU A 151 -11.42 -16.69 6.63
CA GLU A 151 -10.41 -16.89 7.67
C GLU A 151 -9.12 -17.55 7.14
N ASN A 152 -9.23 -18.39 6.12
CA ASN A 152 -8.10 -19.14 5.57
C ASN A 152 -7.71 -18.75 4.14
N GLU A 153 -8.40 -17.79 3.52
CA GLU A 153 -8.19 -17.45 2.12
C GLU A 153 -8.01 -15.95 1.94
N PHE A 154 -7.06 -15.59 1.09
CA PHE A 154 -6.76 -14.20 0.77
C PHE A 154 -6.16 -14.06 -0.63
N TYR A 155 -6.29 -12.86 -1.19
CA TYR A 155 -5.43 -12.41 -2.29
C TYR A 155 -4.27 -11.60 -1.72
N ILE A 156 -3.12 -11.67 -2.40
CA ILE A 156 -1.91 -10.91 -2.07
C ILE A 156 -1.27 -10.40 -3.35
N THR A 157 -0.85 -9.15 -3.36
CA THR A 157 -0.05 -8.59 -4.45
C THR A 157 1.41 -8.91 -4.24
N ASN A 158 2.12 -9.19 -5.33
CA ASN A 158 3.57 -9.13 -5.41
C ASN A 158 3.94 -8.00 -6.36
N ASP A 159 4.57 -6.96 -5.87
CA ASP A 159 4.91 -5.77 -6.64
C ASP A 159 5.94 -6.05 -7.75
N MET A 160 6.81 -7.02 -7.55
CA MET A 160 7.82 -7.51 -8.51
C MET A 160 7.95 -9.03 -8.45
N LYS A 161 8.63 -9.61 -9.44
CA LYS A 161 8.99 -11.03 -9.44
C LYS A 161 10.11 -11.36 -8.44
N HIS A 162 11.03 -10.41 -8.26
CA HIS A 162 12.12 -10.51 -7.28
C HIS A 162 12.20 -9.19 -6.51
N ARG A 163 12.10 -9.27 -5.19
CA ARG A 163 12.16 -8.08 -4.33
C ARG A 163 13.44 -7.28 -4.54
N ALA A 164 13.30 -5.94 -4.54
CA ALA A 164 14.39 -4.98 -4.70
C ALA A 164 15.23 -5.16 -5.99
N SER A 165 14.67 -5.74 -7.03
CA SER A 165 15.33 -5.85 -8.33
C SER A 165 15.35 -4.51 -9.06
N TYR A 166 16.43 -3.75 -8.92
CA TYR A 166 16.64 -2.51 -9.69
C TYR A 166 16.55 -2.73 -11.20
N PHE A 167 16.90 -3.92 -11.67
CA PHE A 167 16.85 -4.27 -13.09
C PHE A 167 15.39 -4.47 -13.57
N GLU A 168 14.55 -5.11 -12.78
CA GLU A 168 13.11 -5.22 -13.07
C GLU A 168 12.45 -3.85 -13.01
N LEU A 169 12.73 -3.07 -11.98
CA LEU A 169 12.23 -1.70 -11.85
C LEU A 169 12.62 -0.83 -13.06
N PHE A 170 13.88 -0.91 -13.51
CA PHE A 170 14.33 -0.21 -14.72
C PHE A 170 13.55 -0.66 -15.95
N LYS A 171 13.37 -1.96 -16.14
CA LYS A 171 12.60 -2.48 -17.27
C LYS A 171 11.14 -2.06 -17.26
N THR A 172 10.51 -2.06 -16.08
CA THR A 172 9.14 -1.60 -15.94
C THR A 172 9.01 -0.11 -16.26
N LEU A 173 9.89 0.72 -15.72
CA LEU A 173 9.83 2.18 -15.91
C LEU A 173 10.16 2.62 -17.35
N PHE A 174 11.10 1.95 -18.03
CA PHE A 174 11.62 2.42 -19.31
C PHE A 174 11.21 1.55 -20.51
N LEU A 175 10.85 0.29 -20.29
CA LEU A 175 10.48 -0.64 -21.35
C LEU A 175 9.02 -1.11 -21.25
N GLY A 176 8.30 -0.74 -20.18
CA GLY A 176 6.91 -1.15 -19.95
C GLY A 176 6.76 -2.67 -19.71
N ILE A 177 7.83 -3.34 -19.26
CA ILE A 177 7.78 -4.78 -18.97
C ILE A 177 7.39 -4.96 -17.52
N ASN A 178 6.19 -5.46 -17.29
CA ASN A 178 5.60 -5.63 -15.98
C ASN A 178 5.94 -7.01 -15.38
N TYR A 179 6.24 -7.04 -14.09
CA TYR A 179 6.68 -8.24 -13.37
C TYR A 179 5.83 -8.57 -12.15
N GLY A 180 4.89 -7.70 -11.80
CA GLY A 180 4.04 -7.89 -10.63
C GLY A 180 2.92 -8.90 -10.89
N SER A 181 2.39 -9.44 -9.82
CA SER A 181 1.33 -10.47 -9.85
C SER A 181 0.36 -10.35 -8.68
N ILE A 182 -0.76 -11.03 -8.81
CA ILE A 182 -1.71 -11.30 -7.73
C ILE A 182 -1.72 -12.80 -7.52
N ALA A 183 -1.51 -13.24 -6.28
CA ALA A 183 -1.70 -14.62 -5.88
C ALA A 183 -2.97 -14.78 -5.03
N TYR A 184 -3.71 -15.84 -5.27
CA TYR A 184 -4.71 -16.37 -4.33
C TYR A 184 -4.03 -17.41 -3.46
N CYS A 185 -4.27 -17.36 -2.15
CA CYS A 185 -3.72 -18.32 -1.19
C CYS A 185 -4.81 -18.92 -0.32
N ASN A 186 -4.69 -20.21 -0.03
CA ASN A 186 -5.49 -20.94 0.95
C ASN A 186 -4.56 -21.56 1.99
N MET A 187 -4.59 -21.02 3.20
CA MET A 187 -3.67 -21.40 4.28
C MET A 187 -3.94 -22.78 4.88
N GLU A 188 -5.18 -23.25 4.82
CA GLU A 188 -5.52 -24.59 5.30
C GLU A 188 -4.95 -25.67 4.37
N LYS A 189 -5.06 -25.42 3.06
CA LYS A 189 -4.53 -26.33 2.03
C LYS A 189 -3.03 -26.16 1.78
N GLN A 190 -2.37 -25.20 2.42
CA GLN A 190 -0.97 -24.83 2.15
C GLN A 190 -0.72 -24.59 0.65
N PHE A 191 -1.60 -23.86 0.01
CA PHE A 191 -1.65 -23.69 -1.43
C PHE A 191 -1.74 -22.21 -1.80
N CYS A 192 -0.96 -21.78 -2.80
CA CYS A 192 -1.15 -20.52 -3.51
C CYS A 192 -1.13 -20.76 -5.03
N GLN A 193 -1.76 -19.85 -5.75
CA GLN A 193 -1.78 -19.83 -7.22
C GLN A 193 -1.73 -18.38 -7.71
N ILE A 194 -0.92 -18.10 -8.74
CA ILE A 194 -0.98 -16.81 -9.43
C ILE A 194 -2.30 -16.75 -10.21
N VAL A 195 -3.08 -15.72 -9.94
CA VAL A 195 -4.40 -15.50 -10.56
C VAL A 195 -4.42 -14.35 -11.54
N SER A 196 -3.40 -13.49 -11.51
CA SER A 196 -3.10 -12.48 -12.52
C SER A 196 -1.62 -12.13 -12.45
N ASP A 197 -0.99 -11.87 -13.59
CA ASP A 197 0.40 -11.49 -13.72
C ASP A 197 0.58 -10.33 -14.71
N GLU A 198 1.83 -9.98 -15.02
CA GLU A 198 2.19 -8.88 -15.92
C GLU A 198 1.55 -7.53 -15.52
N LEU A 199 1.47 -7.28 -14.20
CA LEU A 199 1.02 -6.02 -13.64
C LEU A 199 2.20 -5.11 -13.31
N GLY A 200 2.07 -3.82 -13.59
CA GLY A 200 3.11 -2.82 -13.33
C GLY A 200 3.12 -2.33 -11.89
N PHE A 201 3.77 -3.08 -11.01
CA PHE A 201 3.85 -2.80 -9.58
C PHE A 201 2.44 -2.79 -8.93
N PRO A 202 1.72 -3.95 -8.90
CA PRO A 202 0.45 -4.03 -8.18
C PRO A 202 0.71 -3.78 -6.70
N ASN A 203 0.06 -2.75 -6.19
CA ASN A 203 0.28 -2.26 -4.85
C ASN A 203 -0.79 -2.82 -3.91
N SER A 204 -2.01 -2.35 -4.01
CA SER A 204 -3.05 -2.66 -3.04
C SER A 204 -4.31 -3.28 -3.66
N LEU A 205 -5.12 -3.87 -2.78
CA LEU A 205 -6.32 -4.63 -3.10
C LEU A 205 -7.53 -4.16 -2.28
N ALA A 206 -8.70 -4.12 -2.93
CA ALA A 206 -9.97 -3.97 -2.22
C ALA A 206 -11.04 -4.85 -2.85
N ILE A 207 -11.94 -5.40 -2.03
CA ILE A 207 -13.07 -6.20 -2.53
C ILE A 207 -14.36 -5.45 -2.26
N VAL A 208 -15.18 -5.33 -3.32
CA VAL A 208 -16.55 -4.81 -3.26
C VAL A 208 -17.45 -5.83 -3.93
N ASP A 209 -18.31 -6.48 -3.18
CA ASP A 209 -19.09 -7.62 -3.64
C ASP A 209 -18.16 -8.74 -4.19
N ARG A 210 -18.20 -8.95 -5.50
CA ARG A 210 -17.35 -9.92 -6.20
C ARG A 210 -16.41 -9.25 -7.21
N LYS A 211 -16.08 -8.00 -6.97
CA LYS A 211 -15.11 -7.23 -7.72
C LYS A 211 -13.86 -7.06 -6.87
N LEU A 212 -12.74 -7.45 -7.42
CA LEU A 212 -11.42 -7.16 -6.86
C LEU A 212 -10.85 -5.94 -7.57
N PHE A 213 -10.66 -4.86 -6.83
CA PHE A 213 -9.97 -3.66 -7.30
C PHE A 213 -8.50 -3.74 -6.95
N VAL A 214 -7.65 -3.33 -7.88
CA VAL A 214 -6.19 -3.41 -7.77
C VAL A 214 -5.58 -2.10 -8.24
N SER A 215 -4.77 -1.47 -7.41
CA SER A 215 -3.93 -0.35 -7.82
C SER A 215 -2.61 -0.85 -8.42
N THR A 216 -2.16 -0.19 -9.49
CA THR A 216 -0.87 -0.46 -10.12
C THR A 216 -0.07 0.82 -10.19
N THR A 217 0.97 0.94 -9.34
CA THR A 217 1.72 2.18 -9.14
C THR A 217 2.46 2.63 -10.40
N LEU A 218 3.08 1.70 -11.13
CA LEU A 218 3.89 2.02 -12.30
C LEU A 218 3.10 2.02 -13.62
N GLU A 219 1.91 1.42 -13.67
CA GLU A 219 0.98 1.57 -14.79
C GLU A 219 0.07 2.79 -14.64
N ASN A 220 0.02 3.39 -13.44
CA ASN A 220 -0.88 4.51 -13.11
C ASN A 220 -2.37 4.14 -13.25
N LYS A 221 -2.73 2.90 -12.96
CA LYS A 221 -4.07 2.36 -13.24
C LYS A 221 -4.71 1.72 -12.02
N ILE A 222 -6.02 1.79 -12.01
CA ILE A 222 -6.86 0.97 -11.15
C ILE A 222 -7.58 -0.03 -12.04
N TYR A 223 -7.40 -1.33 -11.74
CA TYR A 223 -8.09 -2.41 -12.42
C TYR A 223 -9.22 -2.98 -11.56
N GLU A 224 -10.31 -3.38 -12.20
CA GLU A 224 -11.34 -4.26 -11.64
C GLU A 224 -11.22 -5.64 -12.27
N PHE A 225 -11.19 -6.67 -11.44
CA PHE A 225 -11.36 -8.06 -11.83
C PHE A 225 -12.69 -8.59 -11.27
N ARG A 226 -13.29 -9.55 -11.94
CA ARG A 226 -14.40 -10.33 -11.41
C ARG A 226 -13.88 -11.60 -10.75
N ILE A 227 -14.25 -11.80 -9.49
CA ILE A 227 -13.99 -13.05 -8.76
C ILE A 227 -15.04 -14.07 -9.21
N ASP A 228 -14.61 -15.23 -9.69
CA ASP A 228 -15.51 -16.32 -10.05
C ASP A 228 -16.33 -16.76 -8.84
N LYS A 229 -17.61 -17.09 -9.05
CA LYS A 229 -18.53 -17.38 -7.95
C LYS A 229 -18.27 -18.70 -7.26
N ASP A 230 -17.74 -19.67 -8.00
CA ASP A 230 -17.55 -21.05 -7.53
C ASP A 230 -16.08 -21.34 -7.17
N ASN A 231 -15.14 -20.53 -7.72
CA ASN A 231 -13.72 -20.71 -7.48
C ASN A 231 -12.98 -19.36 -7.37
N PRO A 232 -12.66 -18.88 -6.15
CA PRO A 232 -11.95 -17.63 -5.97
C PRO A 232 -10.52 -17.61 -6.54
N ALA A 233 -9.94 -18.77 -6.87
CA ALA A 233 -8.66 -18.85 -7.56
C ALA A 233 -8.75 -18.48 -9.07
N ILE A 234 -9.92 -18.05 -9.54
CA ILE A 234 -10.15 -17.59 -10.92
C ILE A 234 -10.61 -16.14 -10.90
N LEU A 235 -9.78 -15.26 -11.49
CA LEU A 235 -10.14 -13.88 -11.78
C LEU A 235 -10.46 -13.74 -13.28
N THR A 236 -11.54 -13.04 -13.57
CA THR A 236 -12.02 -12.80 -14.94
C THR A 236 -12.22 -11.31 -15.20
N SER A 237 -12.41 -10.94 -16.46
CA SER A 237 -12.84 -9.59 -16.86
C SER A 237 -11.95 -8.46 -16.33
N LYS A 238 -10.62 -8.55 -16.54
CA LYS A 238 -9.72 -7.43 -16.25
C LYS A 238 -10.19 -6.17 -16.98
N LYS A 239 -10.53 -5.13 -16.22
CA LYS A 239 -11.03 -3.85 -16.73
C LYS A 239 -10.28 -2.70 -16.07
N GLU A 240 -9.76 -1.77 -16.85
CA GLU A 240 -9.28 -0.48 -16.35
C GLU A 240 -10.48 0.39 -15.98
N VAL A 241 -10.50 0.93 -14.76
CA VAL A 241 -11.63 1.72 -14.23
C VAL A 241 -11.23 3.14 -13.86
N ALA A 242 -9.95 3.41 -13.64
CA ALA A 242 -9.43 4.75 -13.42
C ALA A 242 -7.93 4.82 -13.79
N GLU A 243 -7.47 6.02 -14.14
CA GLU A 243 -6.06 6.36 -14.31
C GLU A 243 -5.64 7.30 -13.18
N ILE A 244 -4.71 6.83 -12.31
CA ILE A 244 -4.20 7.56 -11.15
C ILE A 244 -2.68 7.39 -11.10
N ALA A 245 -1.96 8.47 -11.34
CA ALA A 245 -0.50 8.45 -11.40
C ALA A 245 0.12 8.05 -10.06
N GLY A 246 0.88 6.96 -10.05
CA GLY A 246 1.53 6.45 -8.84
C GLY A 246 0.51 5.99 -7.78
N ALA A 247 -0.57 5.33 -8.20
CA ALA A 247 -1.59 4.80 -7.28
C ALA A 247 -0.97 3.88 -6.23
N ASP A 248 -1.35 4.06 -4.97
CA ASP A 248 -0.85 3.34 -3.81
C ASP A 248 -2.01 2.58 -3.11
N ASN A 249 -2.10 2.57 -1.79
CA ASN A 249 -3.10 1.77 -1.09
C ASN A 249 -4.55 2.19 -1.40
N ILE A 250 -5.42 1.17 -1.47
CA ILE A 250 -6.87 1.30 -1.66
C ILE A 250 -7.58 0.82 -0.40
N ILE A 251 -8.47 1.64 0.14
CA ILE A 251 -9.40 1.22 1.21
C ILE A 251 -10.84 1.32 0.70
N TYR A 252 -11.61 0.25 0.87
CA TYR A 252 -13.07 0.30 0.69
C TYR A 252 -13.75 0.61 2.03
N TYR A 253 -14.45 1.73 2.07
CA TYR A 253 -15.20 2.14 3.24
C TYR A 253 -16.41 2.98 2.85
N ASN A 254 -17.56 2.72 3.49
CA ASN A 254 -18.79 3.46 3.29
C ASN A 254 -19.15 3.66 1.80
N GLU A 255 -19.19 2.54 1.06
CA GLU A 255 -19.53 2.45 -0.36
C GLU A 255 -18.58 3.21 -1.32
N LYS A 256 -17.39 3.57 -0.86
CA LYS A 256 -16.37 4.26 -1.66
C LYS A 256 -15.01 3.58 -1.54
N LEU A 257 -14.24 3.69 -2.60
CA LEU A 257 -12.81 3.36 -2.59
C LEU A 257 -12.03 4.65 -2.36
N TYR A 258 -11.11 4.63 -1.41
CA TYR A 258 -10.18 5.71 -1.10
C TYR A 258 -8.78 5.28 -1.51
N ILE A 259 -8.10 6.12 -2.30
CA ILE A 259 -6.82 5.78 -2.91
C ILE A 259 -5.85 6.93 -2.73
N THR A 260 -4.65 6.64 -2.27
CA THR A 260 -3.53 7.59 -2.29
C THR A 260 -2.73 7.47 -3.58
N SER A 261 -1.89 8.46 -3.82
CA SER A 261 -1.12 8.55 -5.05
C SER A 261 0.20 9.28 -4.84
N HIS A 262 1.25 8.74 -5.44
CA HIS A 262 2.58 9.35 -5.58
C HIS A 262 2.74 9.91 -7.00
N PRO A 263 2.25 11.11 -7.30
CA PRO A 263 2.17 11.60 -8.67
C PRO A 263 3.54 11.89 -9.30
N SER A 264 4.61 11.76 -8.53
CA SER A 264 5.99 11.89 -8.99
C SER A 264 6.88 10.85 -8.32
N ILE A 265 7.08 9.73 -9.00
CA ILE A 265 7.97 8.65 -8.53
C ILE A 265 9.39 9.15 -8.26
N MET A 266 9.90 10.09 -9.05
CA MET A 266 11.22 10.68 -8.84
C MET A 266 11.31 11.43 -7.51
N LYS A 267 10.29 12.25 -7.16
CA LYS A 267 10.26 12.96 -5.87
C LYS A 267 10.04 11.99 -4.71
N PHE A 268 9.25 10.93 -4.91
CA PHE A 268 9.11 9.85 -3.94
C PHE A 268 10.46 9.20 -3.63
N MET A 269 11.24 8.82 -4.65
CA MET A 269 12.59 8.24 -4.48
C MET A 269 13.57 9.22 -3.80
N GLN A 270 13.48 10.52 -4.10
CA GLN A 270 14.28 11.53 -3.40
C GLN A 270 13.90 11.63 -1.92
N HIS A 271 12.60 11.58 -1.61
CA HIS A 271 12.11 11.61 -0.23
C HIS A 271 12.47 10.35 0.55
N SER A 272 12.44 9.18 -0.11
CA SER A 272 12.83 7.91 0.54
C SER A 272 14.27 7.94 1.07
N SER A 273 15.17 8.58 0.35
CA SER A 273 16.60 8.70 0.72
C SER A 273 16.91 9.93 1.58
N ASN A 274 16.06 10.96 1.56
CA ASN A 274 16.29 12.21 2.29
C ASN A 274 14.96 12.83 2.75
N ALA A 275 14.71 12.81 4.05
CA ALA A 275 13.47 13.32 4.66
C ALA A 275 13.19 14.82 4.39
N GLU A 276 14.22 15.62 4.08
CA GLU A 276 14.08 17.05 3.76
C GLU A 276 13.55 17.31 2.34
N LYS A 277 13.56 16.28 1.47
CA LYS A 277 12.99 16.38 0.12
C LYS A 277 11.50 16.10 0.19
N TYR A 278 10.70 16.99 -0.37
CA TYR A 278 9.26 16.81 -0.41
C TYR A 278 8.82 15.91 -1.55
N SER A 279 7.88 15.01 -1.24
CA SER A 279 7.17 14.19 -2.22
C SER A 279 5.69 14.60 -2.23
N PRO A 280 5.13 15.08 -3.35
CA PRO A 280 3.72 15.42 -3.40
C PRO A 280 2.85 14.19 -3.16
N SER A 281 1.71 14.42 -2.54
CA SER A 281 0.73 13.40 -2.17
C SER A 281 -0.65 13.82 -2.65
N LEU A 282 -1.34 12.92 -3.35
CA LEU A 282 -2.73 13.11 -3.74
C LEU A 282 -3.59 11.99 -3.18
N ALA A 283 -4.88 12.24 -3.08
CA ALA A 283 -5.84 11.19 -2.78
C ALA A 283 -7.16 11.39 -3.52
N TYR A 284 -7.79 10.26 -3.82
CA TYR A 284 -9.01 10.18 -4.61
C TYR A 284 -10.07 9.33 -3.91
N GLU A 285 -11.32 9.69 -4.16
CA GLU A 285 -12.49 8.89 -3.85
C GLU A 285 -13.04 8.34 -5.18
N ILE A 286 -13.29 7.02 -5.27
CA ILE A 286 -13.88 6.37 -6.43
C ILE A 286 -15.18 5.70 -6.02
N ASP A 287 -16.23 5.90 -6.79
CA ASP A 287 -17.46 5.13 -6.70
C ASP A 287 -17.27 3.78 -7.41
N PRO A 288 -17.34 2.64 -6.72
CA PRO A 288 -17.03 1.32 -7.30
C PRO A 288 -18.05 0.82 -8.32
N ASN A 289 -19.17 1.50 -8.46
CA ASN A 289 -20.22 1.13 -9.41
C ASN A 289 -20.20 1.98 -10.68
N THR A 290 -19.99 3.29 -10.52
CA THR A 290 -19.97 4.25 -11.64
C THR A 290 -18.55 4.58 -12.11
N TYR A 291 -17.52 4.24 -11.31
CA TYR A 291 -16.11 4.59 -11.50
C TYR A 291 -15.82 6.10 -11.50
N LYS A 292 -16.81 6.89 -11.05
CA LYS A 292 -16.60 8.32 -10.88
C LYS A 292 -15.49 8.55 -9.87
N THR A 293 -14.42 9.18 -10.34
CA THR A 293 -13.20 9.50 -9.56
C THR A 293 -13.20 10.98 -9.22
N VAL A 294 -12.99 11.30 -7.95
CA VAL A 294 -12.97 12.67 -7.43
C VAL A 294 -11.71 12.87 -6.58
N PRO A 295 -10.88 13.90 -6.85
CA PRO A 295 -9.78 14.24 -5.96
C PRO A 295 -10.34 14.79 -4.64
N ILE A 296 -9.82 14.29 -3.51
CA ILE A 296 -10.27 14.68 -2.16
C ILE A 296 -9.15 15.28 -1.32
N PHE A 297 -7.89 15.12 -1.73
CA PHE A 297 -6.73 15.70 -1.05
C PHE A 297 -5.60 15.94 -2.05
N GLU A 298 -4.92 17.07 -1.90
CA GLU A 298 -3.71 17.40 -2.63
C GLU A 298 -2.76 18.15 -1.70
N ASP A 299 -1.49 17.76 -1.69
CA ASP A 299 -0.43 18.41 -0.92
C ASP A 299 0.90 18.33 -1.68
N SER A 300 1.63 19.45 -1.66
CA SER A 300 2.94 19.55 -2.31
C SER A 300 4.05 18.72 -1.64
N GLY A 301 3.74 18.08 -0.52
CA GLY A 301 4.63 17.34 0.35
C GLY A 301 4.98 18.07 1.64
N LYS A 302 4.42 19.27 1.86
CA LYS A 302 4.71 20.08 3.05
C LYS A 302 3.98 19.60 4.30
N LYS A 303 2.70 19.23 4.17
CA LYS A 303 1.90 18.67 5.27
C LYS A 303 2.20 17.20 5.44
N ILE A 304 2.26 16.46 4.30
CA ILE A 304 2.57 15.05 4.25
C ILE A 304 3.31 14.70 2.95
N SER A 305 4.43 14.00 3.06
CA SER A 305 5.19 13.49 1.92
C SER A 305 5.02 11.97 1.82
N ALA A 306 4.84 11.47 0.59
CA ALA A 306 4.67 10.05 0.32
C ALA A 306 3.50 9.43 1.11
N ALA A 307 2.31 10.05 1.02
CA ALA A 307 1.09 9.50 1.58
C ALA A 307 0.77 8.15 0.94
N SER A 308 0.59 7.11 1.76
CA SER A 308 0.41 5.73 1.28
C SER A 308 -1.01 5.22 1.44
N VAL A 309 -1.74 5.66 2.45
CA VAL A 309 -3.10 5.18 2.75
C VAL A 309 -3.98 6.32 3.21
N ILE A 310 -5.27 6.27 2.89
CA ILE A 310 -6.25 7.29 3.29
C ILE A 310 -7.62 6.69 3.54
N ILE A 311 -8.32 7.25 4.52
CA ILE A 311 -9.76 7.03 4.71
C ILE A 311 -10.45 8.35 5.06
N LYS A 312 -11.69 8.48 4.63
CA LYS A 312 -12.56 9.60 4.99
C LYS A 312 -13.63 9.13 5.98
N LEU A 313 -13.61 9.68 7.17
CA LEU A 313 -14.61 9.47 8.21
C LEU A 313 -15.40 10.78 8.41
N ASN A 314 -16.62 10.83 7.90
CA ASN A 314 -17.44 12.05 7.88
C ASN A 314 -16.74 13.22 7.15
N LYS A 315 -16.34 14.25 7.91
CA LYS A 315 -15.60 15.43 7.41
C LYS A 315 -14.10 15.37 7.69
N GLU A 316 -13.59 14.25 8.13
CA GLU A 316 -12.18 14.10 8.46
C GLU A 316 -11.49 13.12 7.53
N LEU A 317 -10.24 13.43 7.19
CA LEU A 317 -9.33 12.55 6.47
C LEU A 317 -8.26 12.06 7.44
N PHE A 318 -7.99 10.78 7.42
CA PHE A 318 -6.87 10.14 8.11
C PHE A 318 -5.94 9.59 7.05
N ILE A 319 -4.67 10.01 7.08
CA ILE A 319 -3.71 9.75 6.02
C ILE A 319 -2.44 9.17 6.63
N GLY A 320 -2.06 7.97 6.19
CA GLY A 320 -0.77 7.37 6.48
C GLY A 320 0.29 7.73 5.45
N GLN A 321 1.53 7.35 5.72
CA GLN A 321 2.66 7.63 4.85
C GLN A 321 3.80 6.62 5.03
N VAL A 322 4.66 6.53 4.02
CA VAL A 322 5.69 5.47 3.97
C VAL A 322 6.83 5.68 4.98
N PHE A 323 7.26 6.92 5.25
CA PHE A 323 8.57 7.14 5.87
C PHE A 323 8.58 7.93 7.17
N ASN A 324 7.82 9.01 7.26
CA ASN A 324 7.91 9.92 8.41
C ASN A 324 7.09 9.42 9.61
N PRO A 325 7.39 9.83 10.84
CA PRO A 325 6.84 9.20 12.04
C PRO A 325 5.52 9.82 12.51
N TYR A 326 4.53 10.01 11.64
CA TYR A 326 3.21 10.52 12.00
C TYR A 326 2.12 10.10 11.00
N LEU A 327 0.89 9.95 11.50
CA LEU A 327 -0.33 10.04 10.69
C LEU A 327 -0.74 11.51 10.55
N LEU A 328 -1.38 11.86 9.45
CA LEU A 328 -1.98 13.18 9.28
C LEU A 328 -3.51 13.07 9.44
N ARG A 329 -4.09 13.92 10.30
CA ARG A 329 -5.54 14.08 10.42
C ARG A 329 -5.92 15.46 9.91
N CYS A 330 -6.86 15.53 8.97
CA CYS A 330 -7.31 16.76 8.35
C CYS A 330 -8.82 16.91 8.48
N THR A 331 -9.30 18.10 8.80
CA THR A 331 -10.72 18.44 8.79
C THR A 331 -11.02 19.22 7.52
N MET A 332 -12.01 18.75 6.78
CA MET A 332 -12.55 19.45 5.61
C MET A 332 -13.45 20.58 6.10
N GLY A 333 -13.19 21.77 5.60
CA GLY A 333 -13.97 22.97 5.94
C GLY A 333 -15.44 22.89 5.48
#